data_8bc7a819005bf2ea1c60114796cdcd11
#
_entry.id   8bc7a819005bf2ea1c60114796cdcd11
#
_cell.length_a   1.000
_cell.length_b   1.000
_cell.length_c   1.000
_cell.angle_alpha   90.00
_cell.angle_beta   90.00
_cell.angle_gamma   90.00
#
_symmetry.space_group_name_H-M   'P 1'
#
loop_
_entity.id
_entity.type
_entity.pdbx_description
1 polymer ?
#
loop_
_entity_poly.entity_id
_entity_poly.type
_entity_poly.pdbx_seq_one_letter_code
_entity_poly.pdbx_strand_id
1 'polypeptide(L)'
;MKRLLLLLTLSYLTPIYSQYCGTSTTNVTITPSATVQYSPTYNSGRRAFNFNAVAGNEYTFSTVGETTVDTYLRLYSTGTGGTQITFSDDYFNTQSEITWYCTVSGTYSVLLTRWSASSTCNALNANARIKYQMGSTSGSTIVSIGSGDGTVYQVPANHYYKFGWSEMIYLKSEISTVGNITKIRFQVEPSLPATYVAENQKIYMAHTTYATLPNVVVKENAQTNYASSNYTLVYEGTITWNIGWVEIVLQTPFPWNNTDNLLIKYENREGTFSANYPMFYYTSKTATVGYNYQDASYPTSDGTRDGLRPNLKLAISDSDPLPVELDVFDGFVKGKINHIFWATESEYNCNYFTLQKSRDGENWENIYTVNGSNNSTSHIDYSFTDSNIDPIINYYRLQQHDFDGIYETFGPISLNNTDAQRIVVKLLNLRGQEISLNQITATGVYIEVYSDGTARKIYK
;
A
#
# COMPACT_ATOMS: atom_id res chain seq x y z
N MET A 1 5.86 66.63 11.00
CA MET A 1 6.28 65.23 11.11
C MET A 1 5.39 64.55 12.16
N LYS A 2 4.34 63.90 11.69
CA LYS A 2 3.45 63.08 12.56
C LYS A 2 3.88 61.63 12.39
N ARG A 3 4.43 61.03 13.45
CA ARG A 3 4.72 59.60 13.52
C ARG A 3 3.40 58.84 13.70
N LEU A 4 3.04 58.05 12.72
CA LEU A 4 1.92 57.14 12.78
C LEU A 4 2.39 55.88 13.54
N LEU A 5 1.85 55.68 14.74
CA LEU A 5 2.09 54.49 15.55
C LEU A 5 1.19 53.38 15.06
N LEU A 6 1.77 52.39 14.36
CA LEU A 6 1.05 51.21 13.90
C LEU A 6 0.92 50.26 15.09
N LEU A 7 -0.25 50.25 15.75
CA LEU A 7 -0.61 49.21 16.71
C LEU A 7 -0.83 47.91 15.94
N LEU A 8 0.12 47.00 16.00
CA LEU A 8 -0.13 45.60 15.67
C LEU A 8 -1.03 45.03 16.78
N THR A 9 -2.32 44.93 16.52
CA THR A 9 -3.21 44.07 17.30
C THR A 9 -2.87 42.65 16.96
N LEU A 10 -2.15 41.97 17.87
CA LEU A 10 -2.01 40.51 17.88
C LEU A 10 -3.40 39.97 18.19
N SER A 11 -4.20 39.66 17.16
CA SER A 11 -5.42 38.92 17.33
C SER A 11 -5.01 37.49 17.73
N TYR A 12 -5.16 37.20 19.01
CA TYR A 12 -5.16 35.81 19.48
C TYR A 12 -6.24 35.08 18.68
N LEU A 13 -5.81 34.23 17.74
CA LEU A 13 -6.66 33.23 17.11
C LEU A 13 -7.18 32.33 18.24
N THR A 14 -8.36 32.63 18.76
CA THR A 14 -9.09 31.68 19.60
C THR A 14 -9.26 30.41 18.78
N PRO A 15 -8.92 29.24 19.32
CA PRO A 15 -9.02 28.02 18.56
C PRO A 15 -10.46 27.82 18.12
N ILE A 16 -10.65 27.59 16.84
CA ILE A 16 -11.92 27.49 16.10
C ILE A 16 -12.89 26.49 16.72
N TYR A 17 -12.40 25.59 17.56
CA TYR A 17 -13.18 24.54 18.26
C TYR A 17 -14.15 25.08 19.31
N SER A 18 -13.94 26.28 19.82
CA SER A 18 -14.89 26.89 20.75
C SER A 18 -16.22 27.25 20.11
N GLN A 19 -16.24 27.39 18.79
CA GLN A 19 -17.44 27.75 18.04
C GLN A 19 -18.44 26.59 17.90
N TYR A 20 -17.96 25.34 17.90
CA TYR A 20 -18.82 24.15 17.68
C TYR A 20 -19.14 23.37 18.95
N CYS A 21 -18.28 23.34 19.96
CA CYS A 21 -18.50 22.60 21.21
C CYS A 21 -18.15 23.40 22.48
N GLY A 22 -18.02 24.74 22.38
CA GLY A 22 -17.73 25.64 23.52
C GLY A 22 -16.27 25.68 23.94
N THR A 23 -15.96 26.54 24.91
CA THR A 23 -14.58 26.92 25.33
C THR A 23 -13.79 25.88 26.12
N SER A 24 -14.39 24.72 26.43
CA SER A 24 -13.79 23.69 27.29
C SER A 24 -13.13 22.53 26.54
N THR A 25 -12.74 22.73 25.27
CA THR A 25 -12.02 21.73 24.47
C THR A 25 -10.53 21.88 24.67
N THR A 26 -9.84 20.79 24.99
CA THR A 26 -8.37 20.77 25.13
C THR A 26 -7.74 20.33 23.82
N ASN A 27 -6.78 21.11 23.33
CA ASN A 27 -6.00 20.80 22.13
C ASN A 27 -4.85 19.84 22.45
N VAL A 28 -4.65 18.86 21.58
CA VAL A 28 -3.56 17.88 21.61
C VAL A 28 -2.93 17.85 20.23
N THR A 29 -1.63 17.99 20.11
CA THR A 29 -0.92 17.81 18.84
C THR A 29 -0.56 16.34 18.68
N ILE A 30 -0.86 15.77 17.52
CA ILE A 30 -0.49 14.42 17.12
C ILE A 30 0.26 14.45 15.79
N THR A 31 1.07 13.44 15.54
CA THR A 31 1.83 13.29 14.29
C THR A 31 1.55 11.89 13.72
N PRO A 32 0.51 11.72 12.91
CA PRO A 32 0.20 10.42 12.32
C PRO A 32 1.35 9.90 11.45
N SER A 33 1.62 8.60 11.54
CA SER A 33 2.63 7.88 10.76
C SER A 33 2.05 6.60 10.17
N ALA A 34 2.83 5.89 9.37
CA ALA A 34 2.40 4.64 8.74
C ALA A 34 2.05 3.53 9.75
N THR A 35 2.58 3.58 10.96
CA THR A 35 2.22 2.65 12.04
C THR A 35 1.07 3.17 12.88
N VAL A 36 0.24 2.26 13.40
CA VAL A 36 -0.84 2.62 14.33
C VAL A 36 -0.27 3.23 15.59
N GLN A 37 -0.78 4.38 15.96
CA GLN A 37 -0.40 5.16 17.16
C GLN A 37 -1.62 5.37 18.05
N TYR A 38 -1.37 5.70 19.31
CA TYR A 38 -2.41 5.91 20.31
C TYR A 38 -2.22 7.25 21.03
N SER A 39 -3.31 7.96 21.25
CA SER A 39 -3.28 9.10 22.16
C SER A 39 -3.20 8.64 23.62
N PRO A 40 -2.83 9.52 24.56
CA PRO A 40 -3.11 9.27 25.99
C PRO A 40 -4.61 8.97 26.21
N THR A 41 -4.90 8.24 27.28
CA THR A 41 -6.27 7.97 27.72
C THR A 41 -6.81 9.18 28.50
N TYR A 42 -8.02 9.60 28.19
CA TYR A 42 -8.72 10.72 28.83
C TYR A 42 -10.03 10.22 29.45
N ASN A 43 -10.32 10.64 30.66
CA ASN A 43 -11.55 10.25 31.40
C ASN A 43 -12.56 11.40 31.54
N SER A 44 -12.25 12.58 31.03
CA SER A 44 -13.09 13.76 31.11
C SER A 44 -12.74 14.79 30.04
N GLY A 45 -13.65 15.75 29.83
CA GLY A 45 -13.46 16.84 28.88
C GLY A 45 -13.65 16.43 27.41
N ARG A 46 -13.35 17.35 26.50
CA ARG A 46 -13.35 17.17 25.05
C ARG A 46 -11.93 17.29 24.55
N ARG A 47 -11.57 16.58 23.49
CA ARG A 47 -10.21 16.60 22.93
C ARG A 47 -10.24 16.91 21.46
N ALA A 48 -9.43 17.88 21.06
CA ALA A 48 -9.18 18.21 19.66
C ALA A 48 -7.75 17.79 19.31
N PHE A 49 -7.61 16.80 18.47
CA PHE A 49 -6.33 16.28 18.01
C PHE A 49 -5.93 16.99 16.74
N ASN A 50 -4.96 17.91 16.84
CA ASN A 50 -4.47 18.71 15.74
C ASN A 50 -3.29 18.01 15.06
N PHE A 51 -3.28 17.99 13.73
CA PHE A 51 -2.21 17.39 12.95
C PHE A 51 -2.03 18.09 11.61
N ASN A 52 -0.84 17.98 11.05
CA ASN A 52 -0.57 18.41 9.69
C ASN A 52 -0.83 17.23 8.75
N ALA A 53 -1.77 17.39 7.83
CA ALA A 53 -2.04 16.42 6.79
C ALA A 53 -1.34 16.81 5.49
N VAL A 54 -0.87 15.83 4.76
CA VAL A 54 -0.26 15.97 3.45
C VAL A 54 -1.24 15.44 2.41
N ALA A 55 -1.47 16.22 1.35
CA ALA A 55 -2.32 15.80 0.24
C ALA A 55 -1.80 14.49 -0.35
N GLY A 56 -2.73 13.61 -0.73
CA GLY A 56 -2.40 12.28 -1.24
C GLY A 56 -2.35 11.18 -0.17
N ASN A 57 -2.43 11.50 1.12
CA ASN A 57 -2.44 10.50 2.18
C ASN A 57 -3.85 10.28 2.73
N GLU A 58 -4.10 9.06 3.18
CA GLU A 58 -5.30 8.70 3.93
C GLU A 58 -5.00 8.68 5.43
N TYR A 59 -5.91 9.21 6.22
CA TYR A 59 -5.78 9.26 7.68
C TYR A 59 -6.95 8.53 8.33
N THR A 60 -6.66 7.64 9.27
CA THR A 60 -7.67 6.94 10.06
C THR A 60 -7.57 7.37 11.52
N PHE A 61 -8.70 7.68 12.12
CA PHE A 61 -8.87 8.01 13.54
C PHE A 61 -10.01 7.17 14.10
N SER A 62 -9.78 6.41 15.15
CA SER A 62 -10.75 5.44 15.64
C SER A 62 -10.76 5.36 17.16
N THR A 63 -11.94 5.17 17.72
CA THR A 63 -12.15 4.81 19.14
C THR A 63 -12.52 3.35 19.31
N VAL A 64 -12.61 2.59 18.22
CA VAL A 64 -13.01 1.16 18.22
C VAL A 64 -12.00 0.32 19.00
N GLY A 65 -12.48 -0.35 20.04
CA GLY A 65 -11.65 -1.14 20.96
C GLY A 65 -10.90 -0.32 22.01
N GLU A 66 -11.05 1.03 22.00
CA GLU A 66 -10.27 1.93 22.86
C GLU A 66 -11.11 2.60 23.96
N THR A 67 -12.39 2.30 24.02
CA THR A 67 -13.32 2.83 25.02
C THR A 67 -14.61 2.02 25.10
N THR A 68 -15.35 2.17 26.17
CA THR A 68 -16.76 1.75 26.29
C THR A 68 -17.73 2.93 26.20
N VAL A 69 -17.20 4.14 25.98
CA VAL A 69 -17.99 5.36 25.84
C VAL A 69 -18.62 5.41 24.48
N ASP A 70 -19.88 5.83 24.42
CA ASP A 70 -20.54 6.23 23.18
C ASP A 70 -19.86 7.50 22.65
N THR A 71 -19.05 7.35 21.59
CA THR A 71 -18.17 8.39 21.08
C THR A 71 -18.71 9.06 19.83
N TYR A 72 -18.28 10.30 19.60
CA TYR A 72 -18.56 11.05 18.40
C TYR A 72 -17.28 11.73 17.91
N LEU A 73 -16.82 11.36 16.72
CA LEU A 73 -15.67 11.96 16.05
C LEU A 73 -16.10 12.95 14.98
N ARG A 74 -15.39 14.09 14.88
CA ARG A 74 -15.56 15.06 13.79
C ARG A 74 -14.20 15.51 13.29
N LEU A 75 -14.05 15.56 11.98
CA LEU A 75 -12.87 16.13 11.32
C LEU A 75 -13.16 17.53 10.82
N TYR A 76 -12.25 18.46 11.10
CA TYR A 76 -12.32 19.86 10.68
C TYR A 76 -11.07 20.26 9.91
N SER A 77 -11.25 21.16 8.89
CA SER A 77 -10.14 21.94 8.35
C SER A 77 -9.85 23.11 9.29
N THR A 78 -8.58 23.43 9.55
CA THR A 78 -8.21 24.60 10.38
C THR A 78 -7.76 25.80 9.56
N GLY A 79 -7.55 25.64 8.24
CA GLY A 79 -6.94 26.65 7.38
C GLY A 79 -7.83 27.84 7.00
N THR A 80 -9.14 27.67 6.92
CA THR A 80 -10.07 28.71 6.41
C THR A 80 -11.42 28.67 7.11
N GLY A 81 -11.42 28.81 8.44
CA GLY A 81 -12.69 28.99 9.17
C GLY A 81 -13.27 27.75 9.82
N GLY A 82 -12.56 26.65 9.92
CA GLY A 82 -12.95 25.48 10.70
C GLY A 82 -14.19 24.75 10.18
N THR A 83 -14.23 24.50 8.88
CA THR A 83 -15.34 23.76 8.28
C THR A 83 -15.25 22.29 8.65
N GLN A 84 -16.38 21.72 9.11
CA GLN A 84 -16.50 20.28 9.33
C GLN A 84 -16.45 19.57 7.96
N ILE A 85 -15.51 18.63 7.84
CA ILE A 85 -15.28 17.85 6.61
C ILE A 85 -16.13 16.58 6.66
N THR A 86 -16.05 15.85 7.79
CA THR A 86 -16.81 14.63 8.02
C THR A 86 -16.98 14.37 9.50
N PHE A 87 -17.80 13.40 9.84
CA PHE A 87 -17.98 12.91 11.20
C PHE A 87 -18.25 11.41 11.19
N SER A 88 -18.18 10.80 12.36
CA SER A 88 -18.55 9.41 12.59
C SER A 88 -19.23 9.30 13.94
N ASP A 89 -20.30 8.51 13.97
CA ASP A 89 -21.06 8.07 15.11
C ASP A 89 -21.34 6.58 14.89
N ASP A 90 -21.34 5.77 15.93
CA ASP A 90 -21.72 4.35 15.86
C ASP A 90 -21.10 3.54 14.70
N TYR A 91 -19.81 3.78 14.40
CA TYR A 91 -19.10 3.00 13.38
C TYR A 91 -19.00 1.51 13.75
N PHE A 92 -18.76 1.25 15.04
CA PHE A 92 -18.81 -0.07 15.63
C PHE A 92 -19.46 -0.01 17.01
N ASN A 93 -20.67 -0.54 17.19
CA ASN A 93 -21.50 -0.33 18.37
C ASN A 93 -21.67 1.18 18.63
N THR A 94 -21.17 1.65 19.79
CA THR A 94 -21.18 3.06 20.19
C THR A 94 -19.84 3.75 19.97
N GLN A 95 -18.97 3.18 19.14
CA GLN A 95 -17.60 3.68 18.90
C GLN A 95 -17.46 4.22 17.47
N SER A 96 -16.69 5.29 17.33
CA SER A 96 -16.57 6.05 16.08
C SER A 96 -15.24 5.78 15.36
N GLU A 97 -15.28 5.81 14.03
CA GLU A 97 -14.07 5.79 13.19
C GLU A 97 -14.24 6.73 12.00
N ILE A 98 -13.23 7.54 11.73
CA ILE A 98 -13.09 8.36 10.53
C ILE A 98 -11.92 7.84 9.72
N THR A 99 -12.16 7.47 8.47
CA THR A 99 -11.12 7.30 7.46
C THR A 99 -11.30 8.38 6.41
N TRP A 100 -10.28 9.24 6.24
CA TRP A 100 -10.35 10.42 5.40
C TRP A 100 -9.11 10.56 4.51
N TYR A 101 -9.34 10.81 3.22
CA TYR A 101 -8.32 11.09 2.24
C TYR A 101 -8.06 12.60 2.15
N CYS A 102 -6.81 13.03 2.35
CA CYS A 102 -6.43 14.43 2.32
C CYS A 102 -6.19 14.89 0.88
N THR A 103 -7.01 15.82 0.40
CA THR A 103 -6.87 16.43 -0.94
C THR A 103 -6.04 17.70 -0.95
N VAL A 104 -5.88 18.37 0.19
CA VAL A 104 -5.15 19.63 0.33
C VAL A 104 -4.28 19.58 1.57
N SER A 105 -2.97 19.73 1.40
CA SER A 105 -2.04 19.78 2.55
C SER A 105 -2.35 20.95 3.47
N GLY A 106 -2.34 20.72 4.79
CA GLY A 106 -2.65 21.75 5.77
C GLY A 106 -2.84 21.20 7.17
N THR A 107 -3.25 22.06 8.08
CA THR A 107 -3.55 21.69 9.46
C THR A 107 -5.03 21.32 9.59
N TYR A 108 -5.28 20.20 10.24
CA TYR A 108 -6.60 19.64 10.48
C TYR A 108 -6.76 19.26 11.94
N SER A 109 -8.00 18.97 12.34
CA SER A 109 -8.29 18.57 13.70
C SER A 109 -9.40 17.54 13.77
N VAL A 110 -9.18 16.49 14.58
CA VAL A 110 -10.21 15.53 14.94
C VAL A 110 -10.70 15.84 16.34
N LEU A 111 -11.99 16.14 16.48
CA LEU A 111 -12.63 16.40 17.74
C LEU A 111 -13.26 15.11 18.28
N LEU A 112 -12.82 14.65 19.45
CA LEU A 112 -13.42 13.56 20.22
C LEU A 112 -14.34 14.10 21.28
N THR A 113 -15.61 13.69 21.22
CA THR A 113 -16.64 13.99 22.20
C THR A 113 -17.44 12.73 22.55
N ARG A 114 -18.31 12.82 23.54
CA ARG A 114 -19.31 11.79 23.86
C ARG A 114 -20.65 12.17 23.19
N TRP A 115 -21.26 11.18 22.59
CA TRP A 115 -22.62 11.31 22.07
C TRP A 115 -23.65 11.22 23.21
N SER A 116 -24.80 11.85 23.04
CA SER A 116 -26.03 11.58 23.75
C SER A 116 -27.20 12.13 22.96
N ALA A 117 -28.42 11.64 23.23
CA ALA A 117 -29.65 12.08 22.57
C ALA A 117 -29.89 13.59 22.64
N SER A 118 -29.30 14.29 23.59
CA SER A 118 -29.46 15.74 23.77
C SER A 118 -28.32 16.57 23.18
N SER A 119 -27.18 15.97 22.90
CA SER A 119 -25.99 16.69 22.38
C SER A 119 -24.90 15.77 21.89
N THR A 120 -24.32 16.12 20.76
CA THR A 120 -23.12 15.51 20.20
C THR A 120 -21.81 16.14 20.67
N CYS A 121 -21.90 17.13 21.56
CA CYS A 121 -20.77 17.90 22.10
C CYS A 121 -20.51 17.65 23.59
N ASN A 122 -20.88 16.51 24.14
CA ASN A 122 -20.65 16.23 25.55
C ASN A 122 -19.18 15.93 25.85
N ALA A 123 -18.77 16.29 27.07
CA ALA A 123 -17.47 15.87 27.59
C ALA A 123 -17.45 14.35 27.82
N LEU A 124 -16.28 13.74 27.68
CA LEU A 124 -16.04 12.36 28.10
C LEU A 124 -16.34 12.21 29.60
N ASN A 125 -16.86 11.07 29.98
CA ASN A 125 -17.21 10.73 31.37
C ASN A 125 -16.63 9.38 31.82
N ALA A 126 -15.86 8.75 30.97
CA ALA A 126 -15.07 7.56 31.25
C ALA A 126 -13.86 7.51 30.33
N ASN A 127 -12.99 6.54 30.54
CA ASN A 127 -11.75 6.38 29.80
C ASN A 127 -12.00 6.22 28.29
N ALA A 128 -11.37 7.07 27.48
CA ALA A 128 -11.36 7.00 26.03
C ALA A 128 -10.02 7.52 25.49
N ARG A 129 -9.57 6.93 24.39
CA ARG A 129 -8.45 7.40 23.57
C ARG A 129 -8.76 7.19 22.11
N ILE A 130 -8.01 7.81 21.22
CA ILE A 130 -8.04 7.46 19.80
C ILE A 130 -6.79 6.65 19.44
N LYS A 131 -6.97 5.67 18.59
CA LYS A 131 -5.90 5.14 17.74
C LYS A 131 -5.93 5.90 16.42
N TYR A 132 -4.77 6.19 15.86
CA TYR A 132 -4.66 6.94 14.62
C TYR A 132 -3.48 6.47 13.80
N GLN A 133 -3.61 6.62 12.48
CA GLN A 133 -2.61 6.17 11.52
C GLN A 133 -2.69 7.05 10.26
N MET A 134 -1.58 7.20 9.58
CA MET A 134 -1.50 7.71 8.22
C MET A 134 -1.23 6.52 7.28
N GLY A 135 -2.20 6.20 6.43
CA GLY A 135 -1.97 5.29 5.31
C GLY A 135 -1.20 6.04 4.21
N SER A 136 -0.09 5.50 3.76
CA SER A 136 0.58 6.05 2.59
C SER A 136 -0.19 5.64 1.34
N THR A 137 -0.73 6.64 0.63
CA THR A 137 -1.25 6.48 -0.73
C THR A 137 -0.37 7.25 -1.70
N SER A 138 0.93 7.37 -1.39
CA SER A 138 1.88 8.15 -2.18
C SER A 138 1.67 7.88 -3.67
N GLY A 139 1.23 8.90 -4.40
CA GLY A 139 0.94 8.80 -5.83
C GLY A 139 -0.41 8.19 -6.23
N SER A 140 -1.33 7.92 -5.28
CA SER A 140 -2.65 7.35 -5.62
C SER A 140 -3.81 8.27 -5.22
N THR A 141 -4.79 8.41 -6.10
CA THR A 141 -6.08 9.05 -5.80
C THR A 141 -7.06 8.01 -5.25
N ILE A 142 -7.70 8.28 -4.10
CA ILE A 142 -8.75 7.43 -3.56
C ILE A 142 -10.11 7.88 -4.09
N VAL A 143 -10.75 7.02 -4.85
CA VAL A 143 -12.13 7.20 -5.34
C VAL A 143 -13.07 6.38 -4.47
N SER A 144 -14.08 7.04 -3.87
CA SER A 144 -15.12 6.38 -3.06
C SER A 144 -16.43 6.35 -3.83
N ILE A 145 -17.03 5.17 -3.97
CA ILE A 145 -18.26 4.94 -4.72
C ILE A 145 -19.29 4.27 -3.82
N GLY A 146 -20.42 4.92 -3.66
CA GLY A 146 -21.49 4.49 -2.78
C GLY A 146 -21.28 4.94 -1.32
N SER A 147 -22.38 5.19 -0.65
CA SER A 147 -22.47 5.64 0.75
C SER A 147 -23.73 5.11 1.44
N GLY A 148 -24.35 4.07 0.87
CA GLY A 148 -25.54 3.45 1.46
C GLY A 148 -25.18 2.65 2.71
N ASP A 149 -26.14 2.50 3.59
CA ASP A 149 -26.05 1.84 4.90
C ASP A 149 -26.85 0.52 4.98
N GLY A 150 -27.51 0.13 3.89
CA GLY A 150 -28.11 -1.20 3.78
C GLY A 150 -27.03 -2.29 3.68
N THR A 151 -27.33 -3.50 4.16
CA THR A 151 -26.38 -4.60 4.19
C THR A 151 -26.81 -5.78 3.31
N VAL A 152 -25.83 -6.45 2.71
CA VAL A 152 -26.04 -7.57 1.79
C VAL A 152 -24.95 -8.62 2.01
N TYR A 153 -25.27 -9.91 1.82
CA TYR A 153 -24.31 -11.01 1.92
C TYR A 153 -24.00 -11.68 0.56
N GLN A 154 -24.77 -11.38 -0.47
CA GLN A 154 -24.63 -11.98 -1.79
C GLN A 154 -23.41 -11.46 -2.55
N VAL A 155 -23.02 -10.22 -2.30
CA VAL A 155 -21.96 -9.49 -3.02
C VAL A 155 -21.14 -8.63 -2.06
N PRO A 156 -19.83 -8.40 -2.30
CA PRO A 156 -19.03 -8.85 -3.45
C PRO A 156 -18.79 -10.35 -3.45
N ALA A 157 -18.84 -11.02 -2.28
CA ALA A 157 -18.63 -12.43 -2.09
C ALA A 157 -19.67 -13.02 -1.15
N ASN A 158 -20.27 -14.13 -1.55
CA ASN A 158 -21.20 -14.85 -0.68
C ASN A 158 -20.47 -15.95 0.09
N HIS A 159 -20.17 -15.69 1.36
CA HIS A 159 -19.49 -16.66 2.26
C HIS A 159 -20.46 -17.48 3.10
N TYR A 160 -21.78 -17.29 2.91
CA TYR A 160 -22.79 -18.20 3.44
C TYR A 160 -22.85 -19.52 2.66
N TYR A 161 -22.37 -19.51 1.39
CA TYR A 161 -22.23 -20.68 0.53
C TYR A 161 -20.77 -20.98 0.24
N LYS A 162 -20.46 -22.25 -0.02
CA LYS A 162 -19.10 -22.72 -0.26
C LYS A 162 -18.47 -22.17 -1.54
N PHE A 163 -19.30 -21.89 -2.53
CA PHE A 163 -18.88 -21.43 -3.84
C PHE A 163 -19.82 -20.34 -4.35
N GLY A 164 -19.28 -19.37 -5.05
CA GLY A 164 -20.08 -18.34 -5.69
C GLY A 164 -19.26 -17.46 -6.64
N TRP A 165 -19.97 -16.73 -7.46
CA TRP A 165 -19.40 -15.65 -8.24
C TRP A 165 -20.35 -14.45 -8.20
N SER A 166 -19.77 -13.28 -8.37
CA SER A 166 -20.51 -12.04 -8.61
C SER A 166 -19.84 -11.19 -9.67
N GLU A 167 -20.64 -10.36 -10.37
CA GLU A 167 -20.19 -9.33 -11.28
C GLU A 167 -20.83 -8.01 -10.89
N MET A 168 -20.04 -6.93 -10.89
CA MET A 168 -20.46 -5.62 -10.41
C MET A 168 -19.98 -4.54 -11.36
N ILE A 169 -20.92 -3.70 -11.86
CA ILE A 169 -20.59 -2.57 -12.74
C ILE A 169 -20.50 -1.29 -11.92
N TYR A 170 -19.40 -0.56 -12.04
CA TYR A 170 -19.19 0.78 -11.51
C TYR A 170 -19.01 1.75 -12.69
N LEU A 171 -19.80 2.83 -12.69
CA LEU A 171 -19.83 3.72 -13.85
C LEU A 171 -18.59 4.61 -13.90
N LYS A 172 -18.08 4.88 -15.09
CA LYS A 172 -16.96 5.81 -15.30
C LYS A 172 -17.21 7.20 -14.69
N SER A 173 -18.45 7.67 -14.71
CA SER A 173 -18.83 8.93 -14.10
C SER A 173 -18.71 8.96 -12.57
N GLU A 174 -18.62 7.79 -11.93
CA GLU A 174 -18.41 7.65 -10.49
C GLU A 174 -16.93 7.55 -10.13
N ILE A 175 -16.07 7.22 -11.10
CA ILE A 175 -14.61 7.09 -10.89
C ILE A 175 -13.88 8.38 -11.25
N SER A 176 -14.21 9.01 -12.37
CA SER A 176 -13.80 10.39 -12.78
C SER A 176 -12.30 10.68 -12.79
N THR A 177 -11.43 9.67 -12.85
CA THR A 177 -9.97 9.80 -12.96
C THR A 177 -9.42 8.68 -13.83
N VAL A 178 -8.19 8.81 -14.28
CA VAL A 178 -7.45 7.80 -15.05
C VAL A 178 -6.27 7.29 -14.22
N GLY A 179 -5.72 6.15 -14.59
CA GLY A 179 -4.52 5.59 -13.95
C GLY A 179 -4.70 4.12 -13.64
N ASN A 180 -3.73 3.54 -12.95
CA ASN A 180 -3.77 2.13 -12.56
C ASN A 180 -4.52 1.94 -11.24
N ILE A 181 -5.58 1.12 -11.23
CA ILE A 181 -6.21 0.69 -9.98
C ILE A 181 -5.26 -0.30 -9.31
N THR A 182 -4.73 0.08 -8.15
CA THR A 182 -3.74 -0.70 -7.40
C THR A 182 -4.33 -1.40 -6.18
N LYS A 183 -5.44 -0.86 -5.64
CA LYS A 183 -6.12 -1.42 -4.47
C LYS A 183 -7.62 -1.22 -4.60
N ILE A 184 -8.36 -2.17 -4.02
CA ILE A 184 -9.80 -2.05 -3.84
C ILE A 184 -10.15 -2.26 -2.38
N ARG A 185 -11.25 -1.66 -1.93
CA ARG A 185 -11.78 -1.85 -0.58
C ARG A 185 -13.28 -2.02 -0.62
N PHE A 186 -13.77 -3.05 0.08
CA PHE A 186 -15.18 -3.24 0.36
C PHE A 186 -15.47 -2.96 1.83
N GLN A 187 -16.66 -2.49 2.13
CA GLN A 187 -17.04 -2.10 3.47
C GLN A 187 -17.85 -3.21 4.14
N VAL A 188 -17.28 -3.84 5.17
CA VAL A 188 -17.91 -4.88 5.99
C VAL A 188 -18.70 -4.23 7.12
N GLU A 189 -19.92 -4.69 7.35
CA GLU A 189 -20.80 -4.19 8.40
C GLU A 189 -20.36 -4.66 9.81
N PRO A 190 -20.81 -3.97 10.91
CA PRO A 190 -20.29 -4.22 12.25
C PRO A 190 -20.75 -5.50 12.94
N SER A 191 -21.71 -6.26 12.39
CA SER A 191 -22.21 -7.46 13.07
C SER A 191 -21.30 -8.68 12.93
N LEU A 192 -20.23 -8.58 12.14
CA LEU A 192 -19.24 -9.66 12.02
C LEU A 192 -18.58 -9.91 13.39
N PRO A 193 -18.85 -11.06 14.04
CA PRO A 193 -18.47 -11.26 15.44
C PRO A 193 -16.96 -11.51 15.64
N ALA A 194 -16.24 -11.85 14.57
CA ALA A 194 -14.82 -12.10 14.57
C ALA A 194 -14.26 -11.94 13.15
N THR A 195 -12.95 -11.85 13.01
CA THR A 195 -12.26 -11.91 11.73
C THR A 195 -12.67 -13.15 10.94
N TYR A 196 -13.04 -12.99 9.67
CA TYR A 196 -13.33 -14.08 8.76
C TYR A 196 -12.21 -14.23 7.73
N VAL A 197 -11.60 -15.40 7.66
CA VAL A 197 -10.52 -15.71 6.72
C VAL A 197 -11.10 -16.52 5.57
N ALA A 198 -11.17 -15.92 4.38
CA ALA A 198 -11.68 -16.53 3.16
C ALA A 198 -10.50 -16.99 2.29
N GLU A 199 -10.33 -18.29 2.12
CA GLU A 199 -9.30 -18.87 1.27
C GLU A 199 -9.76 -19.00 -0.19
N ASN A 200 -8.80 -19.15 -1.12
CA ASN A 200 -9.09 -19.41 -2.54
C ASN A 200 -10.04 -18.40 -3.19
N GLN A 201 -9.83 -17.11 -2.94
CA GLN A 201 -10.60 -16.04 -3.54
C GLN A 201 -9.92 -15.52 -4.82
N LYS A 202 -10.72 -15.15 -5.84
CA LYS A 202 -10.20 -14.55 -7.07
C LYS A 202 -10.99 -13.30 -7.40
N ILE A 203 -10.29 -12.27 -7.85
CA ILE A 203 -10.89 -11.02 -8.34
C ILE A 203 -10.35 -10.72 -9.72
N TYR A 204 -11.26 -10.41 -10.62
CA TYR A 204 -10.95 -10.01 -11.97
C TYR A 204 -11.53 -8.63 -12.26
N MET A 205 -10.87 -7.90 -13.14
CA MET A 205 -11.37 -6.62 -13.66
C MET A 205 -11.39 -6.60 -15.17
N ALA A 206 -12.32 -5.83 -15.74
CA ALA A 206 -12.41 -5.58 -17.16
C ALA A 206 -13.04 -4.21 -17.41
N HIS A 207 -12.80 -3.66 -18.59
CA HIS A 207 -13.58 -2.55 -19.13
C HIS A 207 -14.90 -3.07 -19.70
N THR A 208 -15.98 -2.28 -19.59
CA THR A 208 -17.28 -2.63 -20.14
C THR A 208 -18.03 -1.42 -20.69
N THR A 209 -18.68 -1.57 -21.81
CA THR A 209 -19.62 -0.58 -22.36
C THR A 209 -21.00 -0.64 -21.70
N TYR A 210 -21.28 -1.70 -20.96
CA TYR A 210 -22.55 -1.88 -20.25
C TYR A 210 -22.64 -0.96 -19.04
N ALA A 211 -23.75 -0.24 -18.91
CA ALA A 211 -24.10 0.50 -17.70
C ALA A 211 -24.95 -0.33 -16.71
N THR A 212 -25.58 -1.38 -17.24
CA THR A 212 -26.42 -2.32 -16.49
C THR A 212 -26.27 -3.73 -17.05
N LEU A 213 -26.45 -4.74 -16.22
CA LEU A 213 -26.49 -6.13 -16.63
C LEU A 213 -27.85 -6.49 -17.24
N PRO A 214 -27.96 -7.48 -18.16
CA PRO A 214 -29.22 -7.95 -18.70
C PRO A 214 -30.08 -8.66 -17.64
N ASN A 215 -31.33 -8.97 -17.97
CA ASN A 215 -32.26 -9.61 -17.02
C ASN A 215 -31.80 -10.98 -16.54
N VAL A 216 -31.11 -11.73 -17.39
CA VAL A 216 -30.45 -12.97 -17.04
C VAL A 216 -28.95 -12.69 -17.15
N VAL A 217 -28.26 -12.80 -16.05
CA VAL A 217 -26.80 -12.70 -16.05
C VAL A 217 -26.27 -14.05 -16.47
N VAL A 218 -25.95 -14.18 -17.75
CA VAL A 218 -25.47 -15.42 -18.35
C VAL A 218 -24.15 -15.78 -17.70
N LYS A 219 -24.09 -17.00 -17.16
CA LYS A 219 -22.82 -17.53 -16.70
C LYS A 219 -21.82 -17.56 -17.85
N GLU A 220 -20.71 -17.06 -17.56
CA GLU A 220 -19.60 -17.01 -18.45
C GLU A 220 -19.00 -18.39 -18.75
N ASN A 221 -19.22 -18.89 -19.96
CA ASN A 221 -18.36 -19.94 -20.54
C ASN A 221 -17.16 -19.34 -21.26
N ALA A 222 -17.15 -18.05 -21.48
CA ALA A 222 -16.08 -17.32 -22.12
C ALA A 222 -15.91 -15.99 -21.40
N GLN A 223 -14.71 -15.61 -21.13
CA GLN A 223 -14.25 -14.45 -20.37
C GLN A 223 -14.75 -13.06 -20.86
N THR A 224 -15.84 -12.97 -21.63
CA THR A 224 -16.14 -11.76 -22.42
C THR A 224 -17.60 -11.31 -22.46
N ASN A 225 -18.57 -11.95 -21.79
CA ASN A 225 -19.99 -11.63 -22.02
C ASN A 225 -20.37 -10.18 -21.73
N TYR A 226 -19.75 -9.52 -20.76
CA TYR A 226 -20.03 -8.11 -20.41
C TYR A 226 -18.79 -7.23 -20.44
N ALA A 227 -17.63 -7.80 -20.70
CA ALA A 227 -16.39 -7.09 -20.82
C ALA A 227 -16.14 -6.62 -22.26
N SER A 228 -15.61 -5.42 -22.45
CA SER A 228 -15.13 -4.92 -23.76
C SER A 228 -13.80 -5.56 -24.16
N SER A 229 -13.12 -6.18 -23.20
CA SER A 229 -11.84 -6.90 -23.34
C SER A 229 -11.84 -8.15 -22.45
N ASN A 230 -10.81 -8.97 -22.55
CA ASN A 230 -10.64 -10.08 -21.61
C ASN A 230 -10.55 -9.58 -20.17
N TYR A 231 -11.04 -10.38 -19.21
CA TYR A 231 -10.83 -10.14 -17.80
C TYR A 231 -9.35 -10.27 -17.45
N THR A 232 -8.84 -9.31 -16.69
CA THR A 232 -7.54 -9.39 -16.05
C THR A 232 -7.72 -9.97 -14.65
N LEU A 233 -7.03 -11.07 -14.32
CA LEU A 233 -6.92 -11.55 -12.94
C LEU A 233 -6.07 -10.57 -12.16
N VAL A 234 -6.68 -9.84 -11.21
CA VAL A 234 -6.01 -8.80 -10.44
C VAL A 234 -5.66 -9.24 -9.02
N TYR A 235 -6.31 -10.30 -8.52
CA TYR A 235 -6.02 -10.87 -7.21
C TYR A 235 -6.39 -12.36 -7.15
N GLU A 236 -5.51 -13.16 -6.55
CA GLU A 236 -5.79 -14.57 -6.18
C GLU A 236 -5.15 -14.88 -4.83
N GLY A 237 -5.93 -15.36 -3.87
CA GLY A 237 -5.38 -15.71 -2.56
C GLY A 237 -6.41 -15.72 -1.44
N THR A 238 -5.92 -15.49 -0.23
CA THR A 238 -6.71 -15.44 1.00
C THR A 238 -7.06 -14.00 1.34
N ILE A 239 -8.35 -13.71 1.58
CA ILE A 239 -8.82 -12.40 2.02
C ILE A 239 -9.26 -12.52 3.47
N THR A 240 -8.76 -11.61 4.31
CA THR A 240 -9.16 -11.52 5.71
C THR A 240 -10.16 -10.38 5.88
N TRP A 241 -11.42 -10.74 6.10
CA TRP A 241 -12.50 -9.80 6.32
C TRP A 241 -12.56 -9.38 7.79
N ASN A 242 -12.41 -8.09 8.02
CA ASN A 242 -12.59 -7.43 9.30
C ASN A 242 -13.69 -6.37 9.16
N ILE A 243 -14.25 -5.92 10.28
CA ILE A 243 -15.22 -4.83 10.29
C ILE A 243 -14.63 -3.57 9.67
N GLY A 244 -15.44 -2.87 8.87
CA GLY A 244 -15.08 -1.64 8.21
C GLY A 244 -14.53 -1.82 6.80
N TRP A 245 -13.69 -0.89 6.34
CA TRP A 245 -13.08 -0.94 5.01
C TRP A 245 -11.94 -1.95 4.98
N VAL A 246 -12.14 -3.06 4.28
CA VAL A 246 -11.11 -4.09 4.08
C VAL A 246 -10.39 -3.83 2.77
N GLU A 247 -9.09 -3.56 2.87
CA GLU A 247 -8.22 -3.32 1.73
C GLU A 247 -7.72 -4.62 1.12
N ILE A 248 -7.82 -4.71 -0.20
CA ILE A 248 -7.25 -5.78 -1.02
C ILE A 248 -6.26 -5.10 -1.99
N VAL A 249 -4.98 -5.36 -1.76
CA VAL A 249 -3.90 -4.91 -2.66
C VAL A 249 -3.90 -5.81 -3.88
N LEU A 250 -4.04 -5.24 -5.06
CA LEU A 250 -4.07 -5.99 -6.30
C LEU A 250 -2.66 -6.50 -6.62
N GLN A 251 -2.55 -7.78 -6.96
CA GLN A 251 -1.31 -8.41 -7.40
C GLN A 251 -0.93 -7.96 -8.81
N THR A 252 -1.93 -7.64 -9.61
CA THR A 252 -1.78 -7.03 -10.94
C THR A 252 -2.63 -5.77 -10.96
N PRO A 253 -2.06 -4.55 -11.06
CA PRO A 253 -2.83 -3.33 -11.24
C PRO A 253 -3.67 -3.40 -12.49
N PHE A 254 -4.83 -2.80 -12.42
CA PHE A 254 -5.72 -2.72 -13.56
C PHE A 254 -5.62 -1.35 -14.23
N PRO A 255 -5.17 -1.27 -15.51
CA PRO A 255 -5.04 -0.01 -16.23
C PRO A 255 -6.44 0.55 -16.54
N TRP A 256 -6.87 1.54 -15.75
CA TRP A 256 -8.17 2.17 -15.87
C TRP A 256 -8.15 3.31 -16.88
N ASN A 257 -8.94 3.21 -17.96
CA ASN A 257 -8.92 4.15 -19.08
C ASN A 257 -9.87 5.35 -18.94
N ASN A 258 -10.81 5.32 -17.98
CA ASN A 258 -11.87 6.32 -17.77
C ASN A 258 -12.74 6.60 -19.04
N THR A 259 -12.77 5.70 -20.00
CA THR A 259 -13.63 5.80 -21.20
C THR A 259 -14.81 4.85 -21.13
N ASP A 260 -14.60 3.68 -20.58
CA ASP A 260 -15.61 2.64 -20.36
C ASP A 260 -16.07 2.61 -18.88
N ASN A 261 -17.01 1.74 -18.55
CA ASN A 261 -17.35 1.45 -17.15
C ASN A 261 -16.43 0.34 -16.63
N LEU A 262 -16.25 0.28 -15.30
CA LEU A 262 -15.49 -0.76 -14.63
C LEU A 262 -16.39 -1.95 -14.31
N LEU A 263 -15.97 -3.14 -14.72
CA LEU A 263 -16.59 -4.41 -14.37
C LEU A 263 -15.64 -5.17 -13.44
N ILE A 264 -16.12 -5.47 -12.24
CA ILE A 264 -15.39 -6.28 -11.24
C ILE A 264 -16.11 -7.62 -11.14
N LYS A 265 -15.39 -8.72 -11.33
CA LYS A 265 -15.86 -10.07 -11.07
C LYS A 265 -15.15 -10.64 -9.85
N TYR A 266 -15.92 -11.18 -8.93
CA TYR A 266 -15.43 -11.85 -7.72
C TYR A 266 -15.79 -13.33 -7.77
N GLU A 267 -14.86 -14.22 -7.42
CA GLU A 267 -15.09 -15.64 -7.30
C GLU A 267 -14.73 -16.13 -5.89
N ASN A 268 -15.73 -16.62 -5.17
CA ASN A 268 -15.53 -17.40 -3.95
C ASN A 268 -15.36 -18.87 -4.31
N ARG A 269 -14.18 -19.42 -4.07
CA ARG A 269 -13.83 -20.84 -4.31
C ARG A 269 -13.37 -21.53 -3.03
N GLU A 270 -13.83 -21.06 -1.89
CA GLU A 270 -13.39 -21.48 -0.57
C GLU A 270 -13.66 -22.97 -0.30
N GLY A 271 -14.80 -23.49 -0.74
CA GLY A 271 -15.20 -24.88 -0.52
C GLY A 271 -15.73 -25.17 0.88
N THR A 272 -15.71 -24.18 1.77
CA THR A 272 -16.25 -24.20 3.13
C THR A 272 -17.22 -23.07 3.33
N PHE A 273 -17.96 -23.08 4.44
CA PHE A 273 -18.82 -21.97 4.83
C PHE A 273 -18.81 -21.81 6.36
N SER A 274 -19.20 -20.64 6.84
CA SER A 274 -19.37 -20.37 8.27
C SER A 274 -20.72 -19.70 8.51
N ALA A 275 -21.29 -19.95 9.69
CA ALA A 275 -22.47 -19.22 10.16
C ALA A 275 -22.14 -17.73 10.46
N ASN A 276 -20.88 -17.43 10.71
CA ASN A 276 -20.37 -16.06 10.95
C ASN A 276 -19.66 -15.60 9.68
N TYR A 277 -20.40 -15.09 8.73
CA TYR A 277 -19.89 -14.62 7.44
C TYR A 277 -20.01 -13.08 7.36
N PRO A 278 -19.17 -12.40 6.58
CA PRO A 278 -19.24 -10.95 6.41
C PRO A 278 -20.50 -10.55 5.64
N MET A 279 -21.13 -9.48 6.08
CA MET A 279 -22.12 -8.73 5.32
C MET A 279 -21.49 -7.39 4.89
N PHE A 280 -21.94 -6.88 3.75
CA PHE A 280 -21.31 -5.71 3.14
C PHE A 280 -22.31 -4.58 2.99
N TYR A 281 -21.87 -3.36 3.27
CA TYR A 281 -22.66 -2.18 2.97
C TYR A 281 -22.82 -1.99 1.47
N TYR A 282 -24.02 -1.62 1.04
CA TYR A 282 -24.34 -1.40 -0.36
C TYR A 282 -25.05 -0.08 -0.61
N THR A 283 -24.93 0.41 -1.83
CA THR A 283 -25.76 1.50 -2.38
C THR A 283 -26.61 0.93 -3.51
N SER A 284 -27.93 1.20 -3.46
CA SER A 284 -28.85 0.74 -4.52
C SER A 284 -28.52 1.39 -5.86
N LYS A 285 -28.23 0.55 -6.87
CA LYS A 285 -27.97 0.96 -8.24
C LYS A 285 -28.58 -0.06 -9.19
N THR A 286 -29.64 0.32 -9.86
CA THR A 286 -30.48 -0.59 -10.68
C THR A 286 -29.65 -1.43 -11.63
N ALA A 287 -29.82 -2.76 -11.53
CA ALA A 287 -29.30 -3.75 -12.47
C ALA A 287 -27.77 -3.73 -12.70
N THR A 288 -26.98 -3.35 -11.69
CA THR A 288 -25.51 -3.29 -11.79
C THR A 288 -24.81 -4.49 -11.19
N VAL A 289 -25.55 -5.45 -10.63
CA VAL A 289 -24.99 -6.63 -9.94
C VAL A 289 -25.58 -7.90 -10.52
N GLY A 290 -24.74 -8.90 -10.74
CA GLY A 290 -25.12 -10.25 -11.06
C GLY A 290 -24.39 -11.23 -10.13
N TYR A 291 -25.05 -12.32 -9.70
CA TYR A 291 -24.42 -13.32 -8.83
C TYR A 291 -25.07 -14.69 -8.94
N ASN A 292 -24.28 -15.71 -8.60
CA ASN A 292 -24.76 -17.07 -8.35
C ASN A 292 -23.91 -17.72 -7.26
N TYR A 293 -24.51 -18.63 -6.47
CA TYR A 293 -23.84 -19.33 -5.38
C TYR A 293 -24.49 -20.68 -5.09
N GLN A 294 -23.70 -21.63 -4.61
CA GLN A 294 -24.16 -22.95 -4.20
C GLN A 294 -23.12 -23.71 -3.34
N ASP A 295 -23.54 -24.83 -2.72
CA ASP A 295 -22.66 -25.63 -1.86
C ASP A 295 -22.00 -26.82 -2.56
N ALA A 296 -22.56 -27.32 -3.66
CA ALA A 296 -22.11 -28.56 -4.27
C ALA A 296 -20.78 -28.44 -5.03
N SER A 297 -20.63 -27.34 -5.80
CA SER A 297 -19.45 -27.06 -6.63
C SER A 297 -19.48 -25.59 -7.04
N TYR A 298 -18.44 -25.09 -7.69
CA TYR A 298 -18.46 -23.74 -8.25
C TYR A 298 -19.61 -23.61 -9.27
N PRO A 299 -20.48 -22.54 -9.15
CA PRO A 299 -21.66 -22.38 -9.98
C PRO A 299 -21.32 -22.31 -11.48
N THR A 300 -22.01 -23.14 -12.26
CA THR A 300 -21.86 -23.17 -13.72
C THR A 300 -23.11 -22.74 -14.47
N SER A 301 -24.17 -22.35 -13.76
CA SER A 301 -25.42 -21.84 -14.33
C SER A 301 -25.48 -20.32 -14.29
N ASP A 302 -26.44 -19.76 -15.04
CA ASP A 302 -26.75 -18.34 -15.05
C ASP A 302 -27.06 -17.82 -13.64
N GLY A 303 -26.82 -16.53 -13.44
CA GLY A 303 -27.01 -15.86 -12.18
C GLY A 303 -28.25 -14.98 -12.13
N THR A 304 -28.49 -14.45 -10.94
CA THR A 304 -29.54 -13.48 -10.64
C THR A 304 -29.00 -12.07 -10.79
N ARG A 305 -29.79 -11.19 -11.40
CA ARG A 305 -29.51 -9.75 -11.47
C ARG A 305 -30.11 -9.02 -10.30
N ASP A 306 -29.34 -8.07 -9.74
CA ASP A 306 -29.76 -7.23 -8.64
C ASP A 306 -29.21 -5.79 -8.78
N GLY A 307 -29.59 -4.91 -7.87
CA GLY A 307 -29.10 -3.54 -7.74
C GLY A 307 -28.43 -3.25 -6.40
N LEU A 308 -28.16 -4.26 -5.58
CA LEU A 308 -27.53 -4.11 -4.26
C LEU A 308 -25.98 -4.06 -4.43
N ARG A 309 -25.48 -2.96 -4.99
CA ARG A 309 -24.08 -2.82 -5.36
C ARG A 309 -23.22 -2.42 -4.15
N PRO A 310 -22.20 -3.21 -3.78
CA PRO A 310 -21.33 -2.92 -2.65
C PRO A 310 -20.70 -1.53 -2.72
N ASN A 311 -20.58 -0.86 -1.57
CA ASN A 311 -19.79 0.35 -1.45
C ASN A 311 -18.31 -0.02 -1.75
N LEU A 312 -17.65 0.80 -2.55
CA LEU A 312 -16.31 0.52 -3.07
C LEU A 312 -15.39 1.72 -2.85
N LYS A 313 -14.13 1.48 -2.47
CA LYS A 313 -13.04 2.44 -2.64
C LYS A 313 -12.00 1.87 -3.58
N LEU A 314 -11.51 2.71 -4.47
CA LEU A 314 -10.42 2.40 -5.41
C LEU A 314 -9.22 3.29 -5.07
N ALA A 315 -8.03 2.72 -4.99
CA ALA A 315 -6.79 3.48 -5.05
C ALA A 315 -6.30 3.46 -6.50
N ILE A 316 -6.22 4.64 -7.11
CA ILE A 316 -5.84 4.80 -8.52
C ILE A 316 -4.57 5.65 -8.56
N SER A 317 -3.50 5.09 -9.10
CA SER A 317 -2.20 5.74 -9.27
C SER A 317 -2.11 6.38 -10.65
N ASP A 318 -1.72 7.64 -10.73
CA ASP A 318 -1.46 8.37 -11.99
C ASP A 318 -0.15 7.92 -12.66
N SER A 319 0.73 7.30 -11.90
CA SER A 319 1.94 6.65 -12.40
C SER A 319 1.70 5.15 -12.55
N ASP A 320 2.37 4.53 -13.51
CA ASP A 320 2.60 3.10 -13.41
C ASP A 320 3.09 2.80 -11.98
N PRO A 321 2.68 1.67 -11.37
CA PRO A 321 3.19 1.31 -10.05
C PRO A 321 4.69 1.50 -10.10
N LEU A 322 5.24 2.17 -9.07
CA LEU A 322 6.67 2.40 -9.03
C LEU A 322 7.35 1.06 -9.28
N PRO A 323 8.32 1.03 -10.20
CA PRO A 323 9.15 -0.15 -10.39
C PRO A 323 9.70 -0.60 -9.03
N VAL A 324 10.19 -1.81 -8.96
CA VAL A 324 10.87 -2.36 -7.78
C VAL A 324 11.70 -1.28 -7.08
N GLU A 325 11.45 -1.05 -5.81
CA GLU A 325 12.31 -0.19 -5.00
C GLU A 325 13.60 -0.96 -4.70
N LEU A 326 14.58 -0.77 -5.60
CA LEU A 326 15.90 -1.36 -5.47
C LEU A 326 16.63 -0.66 -4.31
N ASP A 327 16.92 -1.39 -3.23
CA ASP A 327 17.68 -0.87 -2.09
C ASP A 327 19.15 -0.72 -2.43
N VAL A 328 19.73 -1.76 -3.06
CA VAL A 328 21.15 -1.78 -3.43
C VAL A 328 21.38 -2.58 -4.70
N PHE A 329 22.29 -2.13 -5.53
CA PHE A 329 22.93 -2.90 -6.60
C PHE A 329 24.43 -2.57 -6.59
N ASP A 330 25.26 -3.52 -6.14
CA ASP A 330 26.69 -3.31 -5.98
C ASP A 330 27.46 -4.63 -6.17
N GLY A 331 28.77 -4.57 -6.05
CA GLY A 331 29.63 -5.74 -6.16
C GLY A 331 31.04 -5.49 -5.64
N PHE A 332 31.77 -6.59 -5.40
CA PHE A 332 33.17 -6.53 -4.99
C PHE A 332 33.99 -7.65 -5.61
N VAL A 333 35.27 -7.38 -5.73
CA VAL A 333 36.28 -8.34 -6.24
C VAL A 333 36.86 -9.16 -5.09
N LYS A 334 36.86 -10.49 -5.24
CA LYS A 334 37.50 -11.39 -4.29
C LYS A 334 38.33 -12.43 -5.04
N GLY A 335 39.66 -12.22 -5.05
CA GLY A 335 40.55 -13.05 -5.85
C GLY A 335 40.28 -12.90 -7.35
N LYS A 336 40.01 -14.01 -8.03
CA LYS A 336 39.73 -14.04 -9.48
C LYS A 336 38.26 -14.16 -9.80
N ILE A 337 37.39 -13.66 -8.91
CA ILE A 337 35.94 -13.71 -9.08
C ILE A 337 35.33 -12.38 -8.65
N ASN A 338 34.25 -12.00 -9.30
CA ASN A 338 33.41 -10.86 -8.92
C ASN A 338 32.14 -11.37 -8.23
N HIS A 339 31.85 -10.81 -7.07
CA HIS A 339 30.56 -11.01 -6.38
C HIS A 339 29.70 -9.82 -6.64
N ILE A 340 28.53 -10.05 -7.25
CA ILE A 340 27.52 -9.06 -7.53
C ILE A 340 26.30 -9.37 -6.64
N PHE A 341 25.72 -8.35 -6.06
CA PHE A 341 24.54 -8.50 -5.22
C PHE A 341 23.59 -7.32 -5.41
N TRP A 342 22.32 -7.59 -5.21
CA TRP A 342 21.28 -6.56 -5.15
C TRP A 342 20.21 -6.97 -4.16
N ALA A 343 19.49 -5.98 -3.67
CA ALA A 343 18.36 -6.19 -2.80
C ALA A 343 17.20 -5.28 -3.20
N THR A 344 16.01 -5.74 -2.95
CA THR A 344 14.75 -5.00 -3.17
C THR A 344 14.03 -4.80 -1.85
N GLU A 345 13.53 -3.61 -1.57
CA GLU A 345 12.64 -3.35 -0.44
C GLU A 345 11.22 -3.82 -0.75
N SER A 346 10.84 -3.71 -2.01
CA SER A 346 9.56 -4.22 -2.52
C SER A 346 9.69 -4.63 -3.97
N GLU A 347 8.89 -5.60 -4.41
CA GLU A 347 8.77 -5.99 -5.80
C GLU A 347 7.31 -5.88 -6.22
N TYR A 348 7.09 -5.32 -7.41
CA TYR A 348 5.78 -5.21 -7.98
C TYR A 348 5.80 -5.64 -9.44
N ASN A 349 4.89 -6.55 -9.84
CA ASN A 349 4.81 -7.11 -11.18
C ASN A 349 6.15 -7.71 -11.69
N CYS A 350 7.11 -7.94 -10.80
CA CYS A 350 8.46 -8.38 -11.14
C CYS A 350 8.46 -9.85 -11.56
N ASN A 351 8.69 -10.11 -12.85
CA ASN A 351 8.77 -11.46 -13.40
C ASN A 351 10.16 -12.06 -13.13
N TYR A 352 11.21 -11.36 -13.56
CA TYR A 352 12.60 -11.81 -13.36
C TYR A 352 13.59 -10.66 -13.46
N PHE A 353 14.77 -10.88 -12.91
CA PHE A 353 15.96 -10.05 -13.11
C PHE A 353 16.92 -10.69 -14.10
N THR A 354 17.54 -9.85 -14.95
CA THR A 354 18.65 -10.24 -15.81
C THR A 354 19.88 -9.43 -15.45
N LEU A 355 20.93 -10.10 -15.00
CA LEU A 355 22.24 -9.47 -14.80
C LEU A 355 23.00 -9.50 -16.13
N GLN A 356 23.42 -8.35 -16.58
CA GLN A 356 24.21 -8.17 -17.79
C GLN A 356 25.62 -7.72 -17.46
N LYS A 357 26.57 -8.14 -18.29
CA LYS A 357 27.97 -7.80 -18.20
C LYS A 357 28.48 -7.13 -19.48
N SER A 358 29.42 -6.24 -19.32
CA SER A 358 30.13 -5.60 -20.42
C SER A 358 31.62 -5.44 -20.09
N ARG A 359 32.48 -5.41 -21.14
CA ARG A 359 33.91 -5.12 -21.04
C ARG A 359 34.21 -3.66 -21.37
N ASP A 360 33.34 -3.01 -22.13
CA ASP A 360 33.51 -1.67 -22.67
C ASP A 360 32.44 -0.66 -22.18
N GLY A 361 31.44 -1.15 -21.46
CA GLY A 361 30.30 -0.35 -21.00
C GLY A 361 29.24 -0.07 -22.08
N GLU A 362 29.45 -0.55 -23.32
CA GLU A 362 28.57 -0.33 -24.47
C GLU A 362 27.90 -1.63 -24.93
N ASN A 363 28.66 -2.71 -25.04
CA ASN A 363 28.19 -4.01 -25.51
C ASN A 363 27.90 -4.92 -24.32
N TRP A 364 26.60 -5.33 -24.17
CA TRP A 364 26.10 -6.05 -22.99
C TRP A 364 25.69 -7.48 -23.34
N GLU A 365 26.11 -8.43 -22.51
CA GLU A 365 25.72 -9.85 -22.58
C GLU A 365 24.96 -10.26 -21.32
N ASN A 366 23.91 -11.07 -21.47
CA ASN A 366 23.20 -11.66 -20.35
C ASN A 366 24.04 -12.78 -19.73
N ILE A 367 24.39 -12.65 -18.45
CA ILE A 367 25.20 -13.66 -17.74
C ILE A 367 24.42 -14.43 -16.67
N TYR A 368 23.29 -13.89 -16.20
CA TYR A 368 22.48 -14.53 -15.18
C TYR A 368 21.03 -14.04 -15.27
N THR A 369 20.09 -14.94 -14.99
CA THR A 369 18.66 -14.62 -14.86
C THR A 369 18.12 -15.32 -13.62
N VAL A 370 17.33 -14.62 -12.82
CA VAL A 370 16.68 -15.15 -11.64
C VAL A 370 15.25 -14.63 -11.57
N ASN A 371 14.30 -15.48 -11.18
CA ASN A 371 12.91 -15.07 -11.02
C ASN A 371 12.77 -14.02 -9.92
N GLY A 372 11.96 -13.02 -10.18
CA GLY A 372 11.44 -12.11 -9.16
C GLY A 372 10.37 -12.78 -8.31
N SER A 373 9.93 -12.11 -7.27
CA SER A 373 8.90 -12.58 -6.35
C SER A 373 7.47 -12.17 -6.77
N ASN A 374 7.27 -11.73 -8.01
CA ASN A 374 6.02 -11.21 -8.54
C ASN A 374 5.60 -9.93 -7.80
N ASN A 375 5.00 -10.07 -6.61
CA ASN A 375 4.67 -8.95 -5.72
C ASN A 375 5.16 -9.29 -4.30
N SER A 376 6.03 -8.45 -3.77
CA SER A 376 6.57 -8.57 -2.42
C SER A 376 6.65 -7.19 -1.78
N THR A 377 6.28 -7.08 -0.53
CA THR A 377 6.50 -5.90 0.32
C THR A 377 7.58 -6.18 1.37
N SER A 378 8.36 -7.22 1.17
CA SER A 378 9.44 -7.62 2.06
C SER A 378 10.77 -7.47 1.35
N HIS A 379 11.80 -7.08 2.10
CA HIS A 379 13.17 -7.06 1.63
C HIS A 379 13.61 -8.43 1.12
N ILE A 380 14.20 -8.47 -0.09
CA ILE A 380 14.69 -9.70 -0.73
C ILE A 380 16.11 -9.47 -1.25
N ASP A 381 17.00 -10.38 -0.86
CA ASP A 381 18.39 -10.37 -1.27
C ASP A 381 18.64 -11.32 -2.42
N TYR A 382 19.44 -10.86 -3.40
CA TYR A 382 19.90 -11.62 -4.55
C TYR A 382 21.41 -11.52 -4.68
N SER A 383 22.04 -12.56 -5.22
CA SER A 383 23.47 -12.52 -5.49
C SER A 383 23.88 -13.42 -6.65
N PHE A 384 24.97 -13.05 -7.31
CA PHE A 384 25.60 -13.84 -8.36
C PHE A 384 27.12 -13.78 -8.24
N THR A 385 27.79 -14.86 -8.62
CA THR A 385 29.25 -14.95 -8.62
C THR A 385 29.75 -15.15 -10.04
N ASP A 386 30.45 -14.14 -10.58
CA ASP A 386 31.07 -14.20 -11.91
C ASP A 386 32.52 -14.67 -11.78
N SER A 387 32.81 -15.85 -12.33
CA SER A 387 34.15 -16.43 -12.42
C SER A 387 34.83 -16.24 -13.79
N ASN A 388 34.08 -15.73 -14.79
CA ASN A 388 34.58 -15.47 -16.14
C ASN A 388 34.84 -13.97 -16.33
N ILE A 389 35.75 -13.42 -15.51
CA ILE A 389 36.03 -11.98 -15.48
C ILE A 389 37.07 -11.56 -16.49
N ASP A 390 36.93 -10.33 -17.03
CA ASP A 390 38.00 -9.65 -17.71
C ASP A 390 39.06 -9.23 -16.69
N PRO A 391 40.36 -9.37 -17.00
CA PRO A 391 41.45 -9.08 -16.05
C PRO A 391 41.62 -7.61 -15.68
N ILE A 392 40.97 -6.69 -16.39
CA ILE A 392 41.13 -5.25 -16.14
C ILE A 392 39.89 -4.67 -15.45
N ILE A 393 38.80 -4.57 -16.16
CA ILE A 393 37.57 -3.99 -15.66
C ILE A 393 36.36 -4.75 -16.20
N ASN A 394 35.36 -4.92 -15.38
CA ASN A 394 34.09 -5.48 -15.77
C ASN A 394 32.97 -4.53 -15.33
N TYR A 395 32.04 -4.26 -16.23
CA TYR A 395 30.86 -3.49 -15.98
C TYR A 395 29.67 -4.44 -15.83
N TYR A 396 28.78 -4.13 -14.89
CA TYR A 396 27.57 -4.91 -14.67
C TYR A 396 26.37 -3.96 -14.59
N ARG A 397 25.25 -4.37 -15.18
CA ARG A 397 23.96 -3.72 -15.00
C ARG A 397 22.87 -4.76 -14.75
N LEU A 398 21.85 -4.36 -14.05
CA LEU A 398 20.72 -5.20 -13.72
C LEU A 398 19.51 -4.74 -14.52
N GLN A 399 18.80 -5.65 -15.17
CA GLN A 399 17.49 -5.38 -15.75
C GLN A 399 16.43 -6.15 -14.99
N GLN A 400 15.41 -5.43 -14.51
CA GLN A 400 14.20 -6.01 -14.02
C GLN A 400 13.21 -6.11 -15.17
N HIS A 401 12.56 -7.24 -15.32
CA HIS A 401 11.53 -7.48 -16.33
C HIS A 401 10.19 -7.76 -15.66
N ASP A 402 9.17 -7.07 -16.08
CA ASP A 402 7.80 -7.24 -15.61
C ASP A 402 7.05 -8.28 -16.44
N PHE A 403 5.93 -8.79 -15.93
CA PHE A 403 5.09 -9.78 -16.64
C PHE A 403 4.48 -9.24 -17.93
N ASP A 404 4.35 -7.92 -18.08
CA ASP A 404 3.86 -7.25 -19.29
C ASP A 404 4.95 -7.02 -20.35
N GLY A 405 6.21 -7.37 -20.04
CA GLY A 405 7.36 -7.26 -20.93
C GLY A 405 8.06 -5.90 -20.87
N ILE A 406 7.61 -4.97 -20.05
CA ILE A 406 8.34 -3.74 -19.75
C ILE A 406 9.57 -4.11 -18.89
N TYR A 407 10.65 -3.35 -19.03
CA TYR A 407 11.83 -3.55 -18.18
C TYR A 407 12.46 -2.23 -17.77
N GLU A 408 13.07 -2.24 -16.61
CA GLU A 408 13.92 -1.16 -16.09
C GLU A 408 15.37 -1.60 -15.97
N THR A 409 16.31 -0.65 -16.09
CA THR A 409 17.75 -0.93 -16.03
C THR A 409 18.42 -0.13 -14.92
N PHE A 410 19.13 -0.82 -14.05
CA PHE A 410 19.89 -0.26 -12.92
C PHE A 410 21.39 -0.38 -13.15
N GLY A 411 22.15 0.61 -12.68
CA GLY A 411 23.58 0.69 -12.86
C GLY A 411 23.97 1.53 -14.09
N PRO A 412 25.14 1.31 -14.73
CA PRO A 412 26.07 0.24 -14.42
C PRO A 412 26.96 0.49 -13.20
N ILE A 413 27.39 -0.59 -12.55
CA ILE A 413 28.52 -0.61 -11.64
C ILE A 413 29.78 -1.10 -12.35
N SER A 414 30.98 -0.75 -11.87
CA SER A 414 32.23 -1.20 -12.43
C SER A 414 33.14 -1.82 -11.38
N LEU A 415 33.68 -2.99 -11.67
CA LEU A 415 34.62 -3.69 -10.81
C LEU A 415 36.01 -3.75 -11.48
N ASN A 416 37.01 -3.18 -10.80
CA ASN A 416 38.39 -3.18 -11.28
C ASN A 416 39.10 -4.44 -10.78
N ASN A 417 39.50 -5.31 -11.71
CA ASN A 417 40.13 -6.60 -11.43
C ASN A 417 41.66 -6.57 -11.57
N THR A 418 42.25 -5.41 -11.85
CA THR A 418 43.71 -5.30 -12.00
C THR A 418 44.46 -5.76 -10.75
N ASP A 419 43.92 -5.46 -9.57
CA ASP A 419 44.52 -5.88 -8.30
C ASP A 419 44.33 -7.38 -8.02
N ALA A 420 43.29 -8.02 -8.60
CA ALA A 420 43.02 -9.46 -8.43
C ALA A 420 44.09 -10.36 -9.09
N GLN A 421 44.85 -9.83 -10.05
CA GLN A 421 45.95 -10.53 -10.72
C GLN A 421 47.28 -10.29 -10.05
N ARG A 422 47.38 -9.36 -9.12
CA ARG A 422 48.58 -9.06 -8.39
C ARG A 422 48.83 -10.14 -7.33
N ILE A 423 49.88 -10.91 -7.52
CA ILE A 423 50.32 -11.88 -6.54
C ILE A 423 51.19 -11.15 -5.52
N VAL A 424 50.84 -11.23 -4.24
CA VAL A 424 51.70 -10.74 -3.15
C VAL A 424 52.94 -11.63 -3.12
N VAL A 425 54.06 -11.08 -3.52
CA VAL A 425 55.34 -11.80 -3.54
C VAL A 425 56.14 -11.57 -2.27
N LYS A 426 55.92 -10.47 -1.58
CA LYS A 426 56.56 -10.13 -0.31
C LYS A 426 55.60 -9.38 0.61
N LEU A 427 55.73 -9.65 1.89
CA LEU A 427 55.12 -8.87 2.95
C LEU A 427 56.24 -8.22 3.79
N LEU A 428 56.17 -6.91 3.94
CA LEU A 428 57.17 -6.16 4.68
C LEU A 428 56.56 -5.50 5.92
N ASN A 429 57.35 -5.40 6.99
CA ASN A 429 57.00 -4.51 8.11
C ASN A 429 57.36 -3.04 7.75
N LEU A 430 57.03 -2.09 8.61
CA LEU A 430 57.34 -0.66 8.41
C LEU A 430 58.84 -0.34 8.35
N ARG A 431 59.70 -1.28 8.74
CA ARG A 431 61.16 -1.15 8.64
C ARG A 431 61.71 -1.69 7.32
N GLY A 432 60.80 -2.16 6.42
CA GLY A 432 61.16 -2.76 5.14
C GLY A 432 61.71 -4.20 5.22
N GLN A 433 61.61 -4.84 6.39
CA GLN A 433 62.03 -6.22 6.57
C GLN A 433 60.90 -7.17 6.09
N GLU A 434 61.29 -8.22 5.35
CA GLU A 434 60.37 -9.26 4.89
C GLU A 434 59.88 -10.12 6.07
N ILE A 435 58.60 -10.36 6.14
CA ILE A 435 57.95 -11.18 7.19
C ILE A 435 57.09 -12.26 6.55
N SER A 436 57.06 -13.43 7.16
CA SER A 436 56.12 -14.50 6.77
C SER A 436 54.71 -14.22 7.21
N LEU A 437 53.72 -14.61 6.41
CA LEU A 437 52.28 -14.51 6.75
C LEU A 437 51.97 -15.14 8.12
N ASN A 438 52.69 -16.20 8.50
CA ASN A 438 52.54 -16.89 9.79
C ASN A 438 53.16 -16.14 10.97
N GLN A 439 53.88 -15.04 10.74
CA GLN A 439 54.51 -14.20 11.76
C GLN A 439 53.70 -12.91 12.08
N ILE A 440 52.54 -12.76 11.46
CA ILE A 440 51.61 -11.68 11.79
C ILE A 440 50.90 -12.04 13.08
N THR A 441 51.51 -11.70 14.22
CA THR A 441 50.94 -11.97 15.56
C THR A 441 50.35 -10.74 16.25
N ALA A 442 50.43 -9.58 15.62
CA ALA A 442 49.95 -8.33 16.20
C ALA A 442 49.18 -7.49 15.19
N THR A 443 48.16 -6.79 15.65
CA THR A 443 47.49 -5.70 14.92
C THR A 443 48.53 -4.65 14.56
N GLY A 444 48.75 -4.40 13.26
CA GLY A 444 49.76 -3.47 12.84
C GLY A 444 49.65 -3.08 11.36
N VAL A 445 50.56 -2.21 10.95
CA VAL A 445 50.68 -1.74 9.57
C VAL A 445 51.75 -2.55 8.85
N TYR A 446 51.39 -3.08 7.68
CA TYR A 446 52.25 -3.87 6.83
C TYR A 446 52.24 -3.35 5.39
N ILE A 447 53.22 -3.77 4.58
CA ILE A 447 53.31 -3.41 3.17
C ILE A 447 53.32 -4.70 2.35
N GLU A 448 52.29 -4.90 1.54
CA GLU A 448 52.24 -5.95 0.52
C GLU A 448 52.99 -5.46 -0.72
N VAL A 449 53.96 -6.24 -1.18
CA VAL A 449 54.64 -6.03 -2.45
C VAL A 449 54.12 -7.06 -3.44
N TYR A 450 53.71 -6.60 -4.61
CA TYR A 450 53.09 -7.43 -5.62
C TYR A 450 54.06 -7.85 -6.72
N SER A 451 53.69 -8.88 -7.49
CA SER A 451 54.48 -9.42 -8.59
C SER A 451 54.79 -8.41 -9.71
N ASP A 452 54.01 -7.32 -9.81
CA ASP A 452 54.20 -6.22 -10.77
C ASP A 452 55.17 -5.13 -10.24
N GLY A 453 55.72 -5.31 -9.04
CA GLY A 453 56.63 -4.35 -8.42
C GLY A 453 55.91 -3.22 -7.64
N THR A 454 54.61 -3.17 -7.66
CA THR A 454 53.85 -2.19 -6.85
C THR A 454 53.78 -2.62 -5.40
N ALA A 455 53.45 -1.67 -4.51
CA ALA A 455 53.29 -1.94 -3.09
C ALA A 455 52.03 -1.27 -2.52
N ARG A 456 51.39 -1.93 -1.55
CA ARG A 456 50.21 -1.45 -0.86
C ARG A 456 50.36 -1.52 0.66
N LYS A 457 50.01 -0.47 1.35
CA LYS A 457 49.94 -0.44 2.81
C LYS A 457 48.62 -1.10 3.27
N ILE A 458 48.72 -2.06 4.16
CA ILE A 458 47.56 -2.75 4.76
C ILE A 458 47.59 -2.64 6.28
N TYR A 459 46.42 -2.77 6.90
CA TYR A 459 46.23 -2.87 8.35
C TYR A 459 45.71 -4.28 8.67
N LYS A 460 46.32 -4.96 9.60
CA LYS A 460 45.86 -6.27 10.10
C LYS A 460 45.73 -6.26 11.59
#